data_e9ff341cd25231e98f930581bce00c73
#
_entry.id   e9ff341cd25231e98f930581bce00c73
#
_cell.length_a   1.000
_cell.length_b   1.000
_cell.length_c   1.000
_cell.angle_alpha   90.00
_cell.angle_beta   90.00
_cell.angle_gamma   90.00
#
_symmetry.space_group_name_H-M   'P 1'
#
loop_
_entity.id
_entity.type
_entity.pdbx_description
1 polymer ?
#
loop_
_entity_poly.entity_id
_entity_poly.type
_entity_poly.pdbx_seq_one_letter_code
_entity_poly.pdbx_strand_id
1 'polypeptide(L)'
;LTADRPRELQDSGANQTIDQEKLYGDAVRSYRSLPEPAPEPRRLRSVRTTISRAVATSTGTPAGPVHLNVPVSKPLEPTPVEGAVPDDLPERAPLGEGGRDGPMVQTKRGEPTLDERALSSVAGRLDDADRGLIVTGPANGPTPTREALGALADATGFPVLADPLSGHRFGAHVEGRPICGGYDAYLDAGDWPDPDVVVRFGASPTSKTLRHWLRDADCDQLVVDPAGGWREASFTATDLIVADPSRLASGLADRLDRAPTAWTERFTTAEASYWDLVADAHDEQFFEGTVAATVATAAPDPATLMISNSMPVRDLDRFGRPRSAALSVLGNRGASGIDGITSTGLGAGSATDDPLVVLTGDLAYYHDMNGLLAVGRCDVDATIVLVNNDGGGIFHELPIESFEPPFTDQFVTPHGLDFEPTGALYDLDYEHVADRQALETAIESSVAATGTQILECRFDSERSHRYRDAVQERVRESL
;
A
#
# COMPACT_ATOMS: atom_id res chain seq x y z
N LEU A 1 -17.35 8.80 11.06
CA LEU A 1 -18.57 9.35 11.66
C LEU A 1 -18.90 8.56 12.92
N THR A 2 -19.17 9.24 14.05
CA THR A 2 -19.67 8.62 15.28
C THR A 2 -21.04 9.19 15.62
N ALA A 3 -22.00 8.32 15.90
CA ALA A 3 -23.28 8.71 16.44
C ALA A 3 -23.17 8.88 17.95
N ASP A 4 -23.74 9.93 18.50
CA ASP A 4 -23.67 10.25 19.93
C ASP A 4 -25.06 10.48 20.53
N ARG A 5 -25.15 10.40 21.83
CA ARG A 5 -26.32 10.84 22.57
C ARG A 5 -26.49 12.36 22.49
N PRO A 6 -27.71 12.88 22.58
CA PRO A 6 -27.94 14.33 22.69
C PRO A 6 -27.21 14.88 23.93
N ARG A 7 -26.92 16.18 23.93
CA ARG A 7 -26.00 16.79 24.89
C ARG A 7 -26.38 16.59 26.36
N GLU A 8 -27.67 16.56 26.67
CA GLU A 8 -28.19 16.37 28.03
C GLU A 8 -27.97 14.94 28.57
N LEU A 9 -27.65 13.97 27.68
CA LEU A 9 -27.33 12.59 28.05
C LEU A 9 -25.83 12.28 28.03
N GLN A 10 -24.99 13.19 27.58
CA GLN A 10 -23.54 13.03 27.63
C GLN A 10 -23.08 13.14 29.10
N ASP A 11 -22.09 12.33 29.49
CA ASP A 11 -21.56 12.23 30.85
C ASP A 11 -22.65 11.98 31.96
N SER A 12 -23.75 11.33 31.58
CA SER A 12 -24.88 11.03 32.47
C SER A 12 -24.96 9.56 32.90
N GLY A 13 -24.03 8.72 32.45
CA GLY A 13 -24.12 7.26 32.65
C GLY A 13 -25.21 6.61 31.79
N ALA A 14 -25.69 7.28 30.73
CA ALA A 14 -26.66 6.72 29.81
C ALA A 14 -26.12 5.47 29.12
N ASN A 15 -27.02 4.51 28.80
CA ASN A 15 -26.62 3.26 28.14
C ASN A 15 -25.98 3.52 26.77
N GLN A 16 -24.95 2.74 26.44
CA GLN A 16 -24.16 2.84 25.20
C GLN A 16 -23.56 4.25 24.98
N THR A 17 -23.04 4.87 26.03
CA THR A 17 -22.46 6.22 25.99
C THR A 17 -21.04 6.18 26.54
N ILE A 18 -20.12 6.76 25.79
CA ILE A 18 -18.74 7.03 26.18
C ILE A 18 -18.42 8.49 25.83
N ASP A 19 -17.31 9.01 26.32
CA ASP A 19 -16.81 10.30 25.86
C ASP A 19 -16.27 10.13 24.41
N GLN A 20 -16.98 10.71 23.46
CA GLN A 20 -16.62 10.66 22.03
C GLN A 20 -15.97 11.96 21.54
N GLU A 21 -15.88 12.99 22.40
CA GLU A 21 -15.25 14.25 22.02
C GLU A 21 -13.75 14.06 21.82
N LYS A 22 -13.28 14.25 20.58
CA LYS A 22 -11.87 14.04 20.20
C LYS A 22 -11.35 12.65 20.53
N LEU A 23 -12.21 11.61 20.47
CA LEU A 23 -11.88 10.23 20.80
C LEU A 23 -10.57 9.73 20.13
N TYR A 24 -10.30 10.20 18.90
CA TYR A 24 -9.11 9.82 18.13
C TYR A 24 -7.92 10.78 18.30
N GLY A 25 -8.02 11.78 19.19
CA GLY A 25 -6.93 12.72 19.49
C GLY A 25 -6.34 13.35 18.23
N ASP A 26 -5.01 13.30 18.13
CA ASP A 26 -4.24 13.87 17.02
C ASP A 26 -4.11 12.92 15.81
N ALA A 27 -4.69 11.72 15.88
CA ALA A 27 -4.70 10.79 14.75
C ALA A 27 -5.55 11.28 13.55
N VAL A 28 -6.49 12.20 13.82
CA VAL A 28 -7.34 12.80 12.78
C VAL A 28 -6.87 14.19 12.37
N ARG A 29 -7.08 14.55 11.09
CA ARG A 29 -6.75 15.88 10.55
C ARG A 29 -7.67 16.97 11.11
N SER A 30 -8.89 16.64 11.47
CA SER A 30 -9.80 17.55 12.18
C SER A 30 -10.89 16.78 12.89
N TYR A 31 -11.37 17.38 13.98
CA TYR A 31 -12.55 16.95 14.72
C TYR A 31 -13.63 18.04 14.67
N ARG A 32 -14.89 17.64 14.51
CA ARG A 32 -16.06 18.51 14.66
C ARG A 32 -17.24 17.76 15.29
N SER A 33 -17.84 18.36 16.32
CA SER A 33 -19.17 17.97 16.77
C SER A 33 -20.19 18.72 15.91
N LEU A 34 -21.08 17.98 15.26
CA LEU A 34 -22.16 18.56 14.46
C LEU A 34 -23.30 19.02 15.36
N PRO A 35 -24.10 19.99 14.93
CA PRO A 35 -25.33 20.30 15.62
C PRO A 35 -26.32 19.14 15.51
N GLU A 36 -27.14 18.95 16.55
CA GLU A 36 -28.25 18.01 16.49
C GLU A 36 -29.20 18.35 15.30
N PRO A 37 -29.69 17.34 14.57
CA PRO A 37 -30.56 17.57 13.43
C PRO A 37 -31.80 18.41 13.76
N ALA A 38 -32.05 19.45 12.95
CA ALA A 38 -33.26 20.28 13.07
C ALA A 38 -33.55 20.96 11.72
N PRO A 39 -34.82 21.23 11.40
CA PRO A 39 -35.27 21.82 10.12
C PRO A 39 -35.03 23.36 10.08
N GLU A 40 -33.86 23.79 10.52
CA GLU A 40 -33.44 25.19 10.55
C GLU A 40 -32.50 25.50 9.38
N PRO A 41 -32.79 26.53 8.56
CA PRO A 41 -31.98 26.84 7.37
C PRO A 41 -30.49 27.01 7.63
N ARG A 42 -30.12 27.68 8.73
CA ARG A 42 -28.72 27.91 9.09
C ARG A 42 -28.05 26.62 9.55
N ARG A 43 -28.76 25.79 10.32
CA ARG A 43 -28.24 24.54 10.88
C ARG A 43 -27.97 23.54 9.76
N LEU A 44 -28.93 23.34 8.85
CA LEU A 44 -28.77 22.47 7.67
C LEU A 44 -27.61 22.91 6.77
N ARG A 45 -27.51 24.23 6.48
CA ARG A 45 -26.37 24.74 5.69
C ARG A 45 -25.03 24.55 6.42
N SER A 46 -24.98 24.67 7.75
CA SER A 46 -23.75 24.47 8.51
C SER A 46 -23.27 23.02 8.45
N VAL A 47 -24.18 22.04 8.54
CA VAL A 47 -23.86 20.61 8.38
C VAL A 47 -23.26 20.35 7.01
N ARG A 48 -23.94 20.73 5.93
CA ARG A 48 -23.46 20.54 4.54
C ARG A 48 -22.09 21.21 4.31
N THR A 49 -21.91 22.44 4.84
CA THR A 49 -20.63 23.16 4.75
C THR A 49 -19.52 22.42 5.53
N THR A 50 -19.84 21.93 6.72
CA THR A 50 -18.87 21.18 7.54
C THR A 50 -18.45 19.88 6.88
N ILE A 51 -19.40 19.14 6.29
CA ILE A 51 -19.09 17.92 5.55
C ILE A 51 -18.19 18.23 4.34
N SER A 52 -18.54 19.24 3.51
CA SER A 52 -17.71 19.63 2.36
C SER A 52 -16.26 20.00 2.79
N ARG A 53 -16.11 20.72 3.92
CA ARG A 53 -14.80 21.06 4.46
C ARG A 53 -14.07 19.86 5.05
N ALA A 54 -14.79 18.93 5.69
CA ALA A 54 -14.21 17.69 6.21
C ALA A 54 -13.65 16.83 5.09
N VAL A 55 -14.44 16.59 4.02
CA VAL A 55 -13.97 15.89 2.82
C VAL A 55 -12.75 16.60 2.22
N ALA A 56 -12.82 17.92 2.05
CA ALA A 56 -11.67 18.67 1.56
C ALA A 56 -10.43 18.51 2.47
N THR A 57 -10.58 18.46 3.79
CA THR A 57 -9.48 18.25 4.72
C THR A 57 -8.92 16.83 4.62
N SER A 58 -9.80 15.81 4.51
CA SER A 58 -9.37 14.41 4.43
C SER A 58 -8.57 14.08 3.16
N THR A 59 -8.90 14.76 2.05
CA THR A 59 -8.22 14.60 0.75
C THR A 59 -7.10 15.62 0.52
N GLY A 60 -6.70 16.35 1.56
CA GLY A 60 -5.69 17.40 1.46
C GLY A 60 -4.25 16.89 1.52
N THR A 61 -3.32 17.84 1.61
CA THR A 61 -1.91 17.56 1.80
C THR A 61 -1.49 18.03 3.21
N PRO A 62 -1.13 17.12 4.12
CA PRO A 62 -1.24 15.66 3.99
C PRO A 62 -2.70 15.16 4.05
N ALA A 63 -3.04 14.16 3.26
CA ALA A 63 -4.32 13.45 3.37
C ALA A 63 -4.43 12.71 4.71
N GLY A 64 -5.66 12.42 5.15
CA GLY A 64 -5.84 11.65 6.36
C GLY A 64 -7.28 11.71 6.91
N PRO A 65 -7.61 10.91 7.94
CA PRO A 65 -8.95 10.80 8.48
C PRO A 65 -9.43 12.11 9.11
N VAL A 66 -10.74 12.32 9.09
CA VAL A 66 -11.44 13.38 9.82
C VAL A 66 -12.53 12.74 10.67
N HIS A 67 -12.78 13.32 11.84
CA HIS A 67 -13.81 12.83 12.76
C HIS A 67 -14.98 13.83 12.85
N LEU A 68 -16.18 13.35 12.53
CA LEU A 68 -17.43 14.08 12.76
C LEU A 68 -18.26 13.32 13.79
N ASN A 69 -18.54 13.93 14.93
CA ASN A 69 -19.44 13.40 15.96
C ASN A 69 -20.83 13.97 15.79
N VAL A 70 -21.84 13.11 15.72
CA VAL A 70 -23.22 13.47 15.35
C VAL A 70 -24.16 13.14 16.52
N PRO A 71 -24.53 14.12 17.36
CA PRO A 71 -25.52 13.91 18.40
C PRO A 71 -26.91 13.77 17.76
N VAL A 72 -27.66 12.75 18.20
CA VAL A 72 -29.02 12.48 17.71
C VAL A 72 -29.97 12.14 18.85
N SER A 73 -31.16 12.72 18.82
CA SER A 73 -32.27 12.41 19.72
C SER A 73 -33.17 11.34 19.14
N LYS A 74 -33.99 10.72 19.99
CA LYS A 74 -35.04 9.79 19.53
C LYS A 74 -36.17 10.55 18.78
N PRO A 75 -36.88 9.89 17.84
CA PRO A 75 -36.70 8.50 17.42
C PRO A 75 -35.45 8.33 16.56
N LEU A 76 -34.77 7.16 16.67
CA LEU A 76 -33.59 6.84 15.88
C LEU A 76 -33.95 6.11 14.58
N GLU A 77 -35.14 5.53 14.54
CA GLU A 77 -35.71 4.84 13.39
C GLU A 77 -36.13 5.88 12.32
N PRO A 78 -36.03 5.54 11.02
CA PRO A 78 -36.42 6.45 9.93
C PRO A 78 -37.95 6.52 9.77
N THR A 79 -38.65 6.87 10.86
CA THR A 79 -40.11 7.00 10.89
C THR A 79 -40.49 8.47 10.76
N PRO A 80 -41.48 8.81 9.91
CA PRO A 80 -41.99 10.15 9.86
C PRO A 80 -42.58 10.55 11.21
N VAL A 81 -42.17 11.72 11.71
CA VAL A 81 -42.75 12.35 12.89
C VAL A 81 -43.56 13.54 12.42
N GLU A 82 -44.87 13.55 12.69
CA GLU A 82 -45.76 14.60 12.25
C GLU A 82 -45.29 15.98 12.73
N GLY A 83 -45.16 16.93 11.82
CA GLY A 83 -44.69 18.28 12.09
C GLY A 83 -43.20 18.46 12.37
N ALA A 84 -42.41 17.39 12.38
CA ALA A 84 -40.94 17.48 12.60
C ALA A 84 -40.21 18.17 11.44
N VAL A 85 -40.70 17.99 10.21
CA VAL A 85 -40.20 18.66 9.00
C VAL A 85 -41.33 19.51 8.43
N PRO A 86 -41.22 20.84 8.46
CA PRO A 86 -42.27 21.71 7.86
C PRO A 86 -42.39 21.51 6.34
N ASP A 87 -43.61 21.49 5.83
CA ASP A 87 -43.88 21.29 4.40
C ASP A 87 -43.23 22.39 3.53
N ASP A 88 -43.06 23.59 4.07
CA ASP A 88 -42.46 24.74 3.40
C ASP A 88 -40.91 24.78 3.54
N LEU A 89 -40.30 23.73 4.10
CA LEU A 89 -38.82 23.68 4.29
C LEU A 89 -38.04 23.83 2.97
N PRO A 90 -38.42 23.21 1.84
CA PRO A 90 -37.71 23.41 0.57
C PRO A 90 -37.71 24.89 0.12
N GLU A 91 -38.77 25.61 0.37
CA GLU A 91 -38.90 27.05 0.01
C GLU A 91 -38.09 27.94 0.97
N ARG A 92 -38.12 27.64 2.28
CA ARG A 92 -37.45 28.42 3.33
C ARG A 92 -35.95 28.13 3.42
N ALA A 93 -35.57 26.93 3.03
CA ALA A 93 -34.19 26.45 3.20
C ALA A 93 -33.64 25.71 1.96
N PRO A 94 -33.76 26.24 0.74
CA PRO A 94 -33.41 25.51 -0.48
C PRO A 94 -31.95 25.00 -0.48
N LEU A 95 -31.02 25.79 0.03
CA LEU A 95 -29.62 25.37 0.16
C LEU A 95 -29.38 24.40 1.35
N GLY A 96 -30.27 24.41 2.31
CA GLY A 96 -30.18 23.48 3.46
C GLY A 96 -30.76 22.14 3.14
N GLU A 97 -31.92 22.09 2.53
CA GLU A 97 -32.66 20.88 2.17
C GLU A 97 -32.10 20.27 0.88
N GLY A 98 -32.13 21.00 -0.25
CA GLY A 98 -31.64 20.51 -1.56
C GLY A 98 -30.13 20.54 -1.73
N GLY A 99 -29.44 21.49 -1.08
CA GLY A 99 -28.01 21.66 -1.27
C GLY A 99 -27.63 22.43 -2.53
N ARG A 100 -26.49 22.08 -3.11
CA ARG A 100 -26.00 22.55 -4.41
C ARG A 100 -25.80 21.34 -5.32
N ASP A 101 -25.75 21.56 -6.60
CA ASP A 101 -25.21 20.57 -7.54
C ASP A 101 -23.69 20.49 -7.32
N GLY A 102 -23.27 19.44 -6.60
CA GLY A 102 -21.90 19.26 -6.10
C GLY A 102 -21.68 19.70 -4.63
N PRO A 103 -20.42 19.92 -4.21
CA PRO A 103 -20.11 20.25 -2.83
C PRO A 103 -20.65 21.64 -2.42
N MET A 104 -21.07 21.76 -1.18
CA MET A 104 -21.54 23.04 -0.63
C MET A 104 -20.47 24.14 -0.69
N VAL A 105 -19.22 23.76 -0.53
CA VAL A 105 -18.05 24.62 -0.69
C VAL A 105 -17.03 23.88 -1.56
N GLN A 106 -16.73 24.44 -2.72
CA GLN A 106 -15.66 23.95 -3.59
C GLN A 106 -14.31 24.48 -3.10
N THR A 107 -13.40 23.59 -2.74
CA THR A 107 -12.04 23.96 -2.34
C THR A 107 -11.10 23.94 -3.55
N LYS A 108 -10.40 25.03 -3.80
CA LYS A 108 -9.29 25.14 -4.75
C LYS A 108 -7.98 25.09 -3.97
N ARG A 109 -7.04 24.23 -4.37
CA ARG A 109 -5.73 24.09 -3.73
C ARG A 109 -4.63 24.35 -4.74
N GLY A 110 -3.54 24.96 -4.27
CA GLY A 110 -2.26 24.96 -4.97
C GLY A 110 -1.49 23.69 -4.63
N GLU A 111 -0.53 23.35 -5.47
CA GLU A 111 0.45 22.30 -5.26
C GLU A 111 1.80 22.93 -4.97
N PRO A 112 2.56 22.47 -3.96
CA PRO A 112 3.88 23.04 -3.66
C PRO A 112 4.85 22.73 -4.80
N THR A 113 5.64 23.73 -5.19
CA THR A 113 6.68 23.62 -6.21
C THR A 113 7.93 24.37 -5.74
N LEU A 114 9.10 23.89 -6.16
CA LEU A 114 10.33 24.66 -5.98
C LEU A 114 10.33 25.90 -6.89
N ASP A 115 10.95 26.96 -6.46
CA ASP A 115 11.28 28.08 -7.34
C ASP A 115 12.38 27.68 -8.36
N GLU A 116 12.57 28.50 -9.39
CA GLU A 116 13.51 28.23 -10.48
C GLU A 116 14.95 28.03 -9.99
N ARG A 117 15.37 28.78 -8.97
CA ARG A 117 16.72 28.72 -8.43
C ARG A 117 16.93 27.38 -7.67
N ALA A 118 15.98 27.00 -6.82
CA ALA A 118 16.04 25.76 -6.06
C ALA A 118 15.97 24.53 -6.99
N LEU A 119 15.08 24.57 -8.00
CA LEU A 119 14.96 23.51 -8.99
C LEU A 119 16.24 23.34 -9.81
N SER A 120 16.84 24.45 -10.27
CA SER A 120 18.12 24.43 -10.99
C SER A 120 19.28 23.93 -10.11
N SER A 121 19.26 24.24 -8.81
CA SER A 121 20.26 23.73 -7.86
C SER A 121 20.16 22.21 -7.68
N VAL A 122 18.94 21.67 -7.57
CA VAL A 122 18.73 20.21 -7.51
C VAL A 122 19.16 19.56 -8.83
N ALA A 123 18.74 20.11 -9.97
CA ALA A 123 19.12 19.60 -11.28
C ALA A 123 20.65 19.54 -11.45
N GLY A 124 21.37 20.60 -11.04
CA GLY A 124 22.84 20.64 -11.09
C GLY A 124 23.49 19.52 -10.27
N ARG A 125 22.97 19.22 -9.09
CA ARG A 125 23.47 18.09 -8.27
C ARG A 125 23.25 16.73 -8.95
N LEU A 126 22.13 16.54 -9.63
CA LEU A 126 21.87 15.32 -10.40
C LEU A 126 22.73 15.24 -11.66
N ASP A 127 23.01 16.39 -12.29
CA ASP A 127 23.86 16.46 -13.48
C ASP A 127 25.33 16.15 -13.18
N ASP A 128 25.82 16.57 -12.02
CA ASP A 128 27.20 16.34 -11.56
C ASP A 128 27.44 14.91 -11.03
N ALA A 129 26.38 14.14 -10.74
CA ALA A 129 26.50 12.82 -10.11
C ALA A 129 26.82 11.72 -11.13
N ASP A 130 27.90 10.98 -10.93
CA ASP A 130 28.24 9.79 -11.73
C ASP A 130 27.43 8.56 -11.29
N ARG A 131 27.08 8.48 -10.00
CA ARG A 131 26.37 7.36 -9.37
C ARG A 131 25.06 7.84 -8.75
N GLY A 132 24.17 8.32 -9.58
CA GLY A 132 22.85 8.72 -9.12
C GLY A 132 21.86 7.58 -9.04
N LEU A 133 20.86 7.71 -8.15
CA LEU A 133 19.88 6.69 -7.88
C LEU A 133 18.49 7.30 -7.64
N ILE A 134 17.46 6.66 -8.15
CA ILE A 134 16.08 6.96 -7.79
C ILE A 134 15.52 5.80 -6.96
N VAL A 135 14.95 6.10 -5.81
CA VAL A 135 14.31 5.10 -4.94
C VAL A 135 12.83 5.46 -4.78
N THR A 136 11.95 4.51 -5.10
CA THR A 136 10.52 4.67 -4.89
C THR A 136 10.03 3.65 -3.87
N GLY A 137 9.74 4.13 -2.66
CA GLY A 137 9.16 3.32 -1.58
C GLY A 137 7.64 3.21 -1.68
N PRO A 138 6.98 2.51 -0.74
CA PRO A 138 5.53 2.34 -0.73
C PRO A 138 4.75 3.65 -0.90
N ALA A 139 3.71 3.63 -1.72
CA ALA A 139 2.88 4.78 -2.10
C ALA A 139 1.82 5.16 -1.05
N ASN A 140 2.08 4.95 0.24
CA ASN A 140 1.23 5.45 1.33
C ASN A 140 1.42 6.95 1.62
N GLY A 141 2.11 7.66 0.73
CA GLY A 141 2.26 9.09 0.58
C GLY A 141 2.34 9.44 -0.90
N PRO A 142 2.36 10.73 -1.27
CA PRO A 142 2.46 11.14 -2.67
C PRO A 142 3.74 10.63 -3.33
N THR A 143 3.57 9.96 -4.48
CA THR A 143 4.64 9.54 -5.38
C THR A 143 4.43 10.21 -6.74
N PRO A 144 5.46 10.32 -7.61
CA PRO A 144 5.27 10.84 -8.96
C PRO A 144 4.33 9.92 -9.78
N THR A 145 3.71 10.47 -10.81
CA THR A 145 3.06 9.64 -11.82
C THR A 145 4.08 8.75 -12.53
N ARG A 146 3.63 7.65 -13.13
CA ARG A 146 4.51 6.74 -13.90
C ARG A 146 5.20 7.47 -15.06
N GLU A 147 4.51 8.40 -15.72
CA GLU A 147 5.05 9.22 -16.79
C GLU A 147 6.15 10.16 -16.29
N ALA A 148 5.93 10.86 -15.17
CA ALA A 148 6.88 11.79 -14.60
C ALA A 148 8.14 11.07 -14.09
N LEU A 149 7.97 9.89 -13.44
CA LEU A 149 9.09 9.06 -13.02
C LEU A 149 9.89 8.55 -14.22
N GLY A 150 9.20 8.05 -15.25
CA GLY A 150 9.83 7.57 -16.48
C GLY A 150 10.64 8.68 -17.18
N ALA A 151 10.07 9.88 -17.28
CA ALA A 151 10.79 11.05 -17.85
C ALA A 151 12.02 11.40 -17.00
N LEU A 152 11.95 11.36 -15.68
CA LEU A 152 13.10 11.61 -14.81
C LEU A 152 14.18 10.54 -14.97
N ALA A 153 13.80 9.25 -15.03
CA ALA A 153 14.73 8.16 -15.25
C ALA A 153 15.44 8.27 -16.60
N ASP A 154 14.70 8.59 -17.67
CA ASP A 154 15.25 8.80 -19.01
C ASP A 154 16.22 10.00 -19.04
N ALA A 155 15.85 11.14 -18.42
CA ALA A 155 16.64 12.35 -18.43
C ALA A 155 17.90 12.27 -17.56
N THR A 156 17.89 11.48 -16.49
CA THR A 156 19.05 11.30 -15.60
C THR A 156 19.93 10.12 -16.00
N GLY A 157 19.38 9.13 -16.68
CA GLY A 157 20.03 7.84 -16.91
C GLY A 157 20.21 7.00 -15.62
N PHE A 158 19.56 7.36 -14.51
CA PHE A 158 19.72 6.69 -13.23
C PHE A 158 18.87 5.41 -13.14
N PRO A 159 19.35 4.36 -12.48
CA PRO A 159 18.52 3.22 -12.13
C PRO A 159 17.46 3.60 -11.10
N VAL A 160 16.30 2.94 -11.20
CA VAL A 160 15.16 3.14 -10.29
C VAL A 160 14.95 1.89 -9.46
N LEU A 161 15.16 1.95 -8.16
CA LEU A 161 14.85 0.86 -7.23
C LEU A 161 13.38 1.02 -6.78
N ALA A 162 12.51 0.17 -7.32
CA ALA A 162 11.07 0.31 -7.15
C ALA A 162 10.53 -0.75 -6.16
N ASP A 163 10.08 -0.29 -4.98
CA ASP A 163 9.34 -1.13 -4.05
C ASP A 163 8.07 -1.69 -4.72
N PRO A 164 7.64 -2.94 -4.47
CA PRO A 164 6.45 -3.50 -5.09
C PRO A 164 5.17 -2.68 -4.80
N LEU A 165 5.13 -1.98 -3.67
CA LEU A 165 4.00 -1.13 -3.28
C LEU A 165 4.16 0.34 -3.69
N SER A 166 5.20 0.68 -4.48
CA SER A 166 5.46 2.06 -4.91
C SER A 166 4.52 2.57 -6.00
N GLY A 167 3.83 1.66 -6.71
CA GLY A 167 3.11 1.95 -7.95
C GLY A 167 4.02 2.04 -9.17
N HIS A 168 5.35 1.81 -9.04
CA HIS A 168 6.33 1.97 -10.11
C HIS A 168 7.05 0.69 -10.52
N ARG A 169 6.85 -0.43 -9.82
CA ARG A 169 7.42 -1.72 -10.22
C ARG A 169 6.71 -2.34 -11.43
N PHE A 170 5.44 -1.96 -11.66
CA PHE A 170 4.58 -2.52 -12.69
C PHE A 170 3.94 -1.42 -13.54
N GLY A 171 3.84 -1.64 -14.84
CA GLY A 171 3.22 -0.72 -15.80
C GLY A 171 4.09 -0.45 -17.03
N ALA A 172 3.50 0.13 -18.08
CA ALA A 172 4.15 0.35 -19.37
C ALA A 172 5.47 1.18 -19.29
N HIS A 173 5.64 2.00 -18.24
CA HIS A 173 6.86 2.79 -18.01
C HIS A 173 8.10 1.93 -17.69
N VAL A 174 7.93 0.64 -17.38
CA VAL A 174 9.05 -0.30 -17.10
C VAL A 174 9.81 -0.65 -18.38
N GLU A 175 9.14 -0.64 -19.53
CA GLU A 175 9.77 -1.04 -20.81
C GLU A 175 10.92 -0.09 -21.20
N GLY A 176 12.08 -0.68 -21.47
CA GLY A 176 13.27 0.03 -21.91
C GLY A 176 13.96 0.92 -20.84
N ARG A 177 13.51 0.86 -19.60
CA ARG A 177 14.09 1.64 -18.48
C ARG A 177 14.71 0.73 -17.42
N PRO A 178 15.72 1.22 -16.68
CA PRO A 178 16.37 0.47 -15.63
C PRO A 178 15.53 0.47 -14.33
N ILE A 179 14.31 -0.12 -14.41
CA ILE A 179 13.45 -0.31 -13.23
C ILE A 179 13.84 -1.63 -12.57
N CYS A 180 14.41 -1.52 -11.39
CA CYS A 180 15.01 -2.63 -10.65
C CYS A 180 14.06 -3.15 -9.55
N GLY A 181 13.97 -4.46 -9.42
CA GLY A 181 13.16 -5.17 -8.44
C GLY A 181 13.94 -6.16 -7.57
N GLY A 182 15.08 -6.67 -8.06
CA GLY A 182 15.91 -7.67 -7.35
C GLY A 182 16.90 -7.09 -6.35
N TYR A 183 16.89 -5.80 -6.12
CA TYR A 183 17.89 -5.06 -5.35
C TYR A 183 18.05 -5.54 -3.90
N ASP A 184 17.01 -6.07 -3.26
CA ASP A 184 17.14 -6.62 -1.89
C ASP A 184 18.17 -7.74 -1.83
N ALA A 185 18.24 -8.56 -2.86
CA ALA A 185 19.16 -9.70 -2.94
C ALA A 185 20.58 -9.29 -3.36
N TYR A 186 20.73 -8.57 -4.47
CA TYR A 186 22.07 -8.31 -5.00
C TYR A 186 22.80 -7.17 -4.30
N LEU A 187 22.13 -6.24 -3.63
CA LEU A 187 22.83 -5.26 -2.77
C LEU A 187 23.46 -5.90 -1.53
N ASP A 188 22.95 -7.05 -1.08
CA ASP A 188 23.55 -7.84 0.00
C ASP A 188 24.69 -8.75 -0.48
N ALA A 189 24.77 -9.01 -1.79
CA ALA A 189 25.69 -9.98 -2.37
C ALA A 189 27.03 -9.39 -2.82
N GLY A 190 27.14 -8.09 -3.01
CA GLY A 190 28.32 -7.49 -3.62
C GLY A 190 28.88 -6.29 -2.89
N ASP A 191 30.10 -5.92 -3.26
CA ASP A 191 30.73 -4.67 -2.82
C ASP A 191 30.22 -3.52 -3.72
N TRP A 192 29.08 -2.93 -3.33
CA TRP A 192 28.44 -1.82 -4.02
C TRP A 192 29.05 -0.51 -3.55
N PRO A 193 29.64 0.30 -4.44
CA PRO A 193 30.10 1.64 -4.04
C PRO A 193 28.92 2.52 -3.65
N ASP A 194 29.16 3.48 -2.78
CA ASP A 194 28.16 4.44 -2.37
C ASP A 194 27.65 5.24 -3.59
N PRO A 195 26.33 5.51 -3.68
CA PRO A 195 25.81 6.49 -4.64
C PRO A 195 26.35 7.88 -4.30
N ASP A 196 26.38 8.80 -5.27
CA ASP A 196 26.72 10.20 -5.02
C ASP A 196 25.46 10.99 -4.59
N VAL A 197 24.31 10.65 -5.20
CA VAL A 197 23.01 11.26 -4.90
C VAL A 197 21.88 10.26 -5.04
N VAL A 198 20.90 10.34 -4.13
CA VAL A 198 19.68 9.52 -4.14
C VAL A 198 18.45 10.41 -4.06
N VAL A 199 17.57 10.32 -5.04
CA VAL A 199 16.23 10.95 -4.99
C VAL A 199 15.23 9.92 -4.47
N ARG A 200 14.54 10.24 -3.36
CA ARG A 200 13.63 9.32 -2.67
C ARG A 200 12.21 9.81 -2.71
N PHE A 201 11.31 8.99 -3.26
CA PHE A 201 9.86 9.20 -3.31
C PHE A 201 9.14 8.14 -2.48
N GLY A 202 7.98 8.48 -1.93
CA GLY A 202 7.17 7.56 -1.15
C GLY A 202 7.70 7.33 0.28
N ALA A 203 7.24 6.25 0.90
CA ALA A 203 7.67 5.88 2.25
C ALA A 203 9.03 5.17 2.26
N SER A 204 9.55 4.86 3.45
CA SER A 204 10.74 4.00 3.60
C SER A 204 10.53 2.65 2.91
N PRO A 205 11.49 2.17 2.10
CA PRO A 205 11.37 0.91 1.36
C PRO A 205 11.09 -0.30 2.26
N THR A 206 10.41 -1.30 1.73
CA THR A 206 10.17 -2.60 2.40
C THR A 206 11.49 -3.33 2.63
N SER A 207 12.40 -3.31 1.65
CA SER A 207 13.71 -3.93 1.73
C SER A 207 14.53 -3.42 2.91
N LYS A 208 14.94 -4.35 3.79
CA LYS A 208 15.83 -4.05 4.91
C LYS A 208 17.26 -3.81 4.40
N THR A 209 17.69 -4.56 3.41
CA THR A 209 19.02 -4.43 2.78
C THR A 209 19.18 -3.04 2.18
N LEU A 210 18.26 -2.58 1.36
CA LEU A 210 18.30 -1.24 0.76
C LEU A 210 18.34 -0.14 1.83
N ARG A 211 17.50 -0.26 2.89
CA ARG A 211 17.49 0.73 3.97
C ARG A 211 18.81 0.80 4.73
N HIS A 212 19.47 -0.35 4.97
CA HIS A 212 20.77 -0.40 5.65
C HIS A 212 21.87 0.14 4.74
N TRP A 213 21.87 -0.24 3.46
CA TRP A 213 22.84 0.28 2.50
C TRP A 213 22.75 1.81 2.38
N LEU A 214 21.55 2.38 2.23
CA LEU A 214 21.34 3.83 2.20
C LEU A 214 21.69 4.53 3.53
N ARG A 215 21.50 3.87 4.67
CA ARG A 215 21.89 4.41 5.97
C ARG A 215 23.41 4.57 6.10
N ASP A 216 24.14 3.57 5.59
CA ASP A 216 25.59 3.47 5.77
C ASP A 216 26.37 4.18 4.65
N ALA A 217 25.71 4.54 3.55
CA ALA A 217 26.28 5.25 2.41
C ALA A 217 26.61 6.72 2.73
N ASP A 218 27.79 7.19 2.29
CA ASP A 218 28.16 8.62 2.31
C ASP A 218 27.69 9.29 1.02
N CYS A 219 26.44 9.77 1.01
CA CYS A 219 25.80 10.34 -0.17
C CYS A 219 24.74 11.41 0.16
N ASP A 220 24.44 12.23 -0.82
CA ASP A 220 23.29 13.14 -0.73
C ASP A 220 21.98 12.37 -0.87
N GLN A 221 21.08 12.47 0.11
CA GLN A 221 19.76 11.85 0.08
C GLN A 221 18.65 12.90 0.11
N LEU A 222 17.96 13.04 -1.02
CA LEU A 222 16.89 14.01 -1.25
C LEU A 222 15.53 13.35 -1.02
N VAL A 223 14.92 13.57 0.14
CA VAL A 223 13.58 13.05 0.47
C VAL A 223 12.52 14.03 -0.02
N VAL A 224 11.57 13.55 -0.83
CA VAL A 224 10.51 14.36 -1.41
C VAL A 224 9.18 14.09 -0.69
N ASP A 225 8.61 15.12 -0.07
CA ASP A 225 7.28 15.07 0.54
C ASP A 225 6.56 16.43 0.44
N PRO A 226 5.42 16.50 -0.27
CA PRO A 226 4.70 17.78 -0.50
C PRO A 226 4.10 18.38 0.77
N ALA A 227 3.98 17.61 1.86
CA ALA A 227 3.51 18.08 3.16
C ALA A 227 4.66 18.45 4.11
N GLY A 228 5.93 18.26 3.69
CA GLY A 228 7.08 18.39 4.56
C GLY A 228 7.17 17.30 5.62
N GLY A 229 6.52 16.14 5.39
CA GLY A 229 6.55 15.00 6.30
C GLY A 229 7.90 14.29 6.25
N TRP A 230 8.40 13.89 7.43
CA TRP A 230 9.63 13.11 7.52
C TRP A 230 9.33 11.63 7.29
N ARG A 231 9.94 11.01 6.26
CA ARG A 231 9.71 9.61 5.88
C ARG A 231 11.00 8.80 5.78
N GLU A 232 11.98 9.16 6.57
CA GLU A 232 13.30 8.55 6.61
C GLU A 232 13.67 8.26 8.08
N ALA A 233 13.78 6.96 8.41
CA ALA A 233 13.93 6.48 9.79
C ALA A 233 15.39 6.35 10.24
N SER A 234 16.35 6.49 9.32
CA SER A 234 17.78 6.38 9.61
C SER A 234 18.44 7.72 9.93
N PHE A 235 17.76 8.83 9.67
CA PHE A 235 18.22 10.21 9.90
C PHE A 235 19.48 10.57 9.10
N THR A 236 19.60 10.03 7.88
CA THR A 236 20.71 10.25 6.96
C THR A 236 20.34 11.13 5.76
N ALA A 237 19.06 11.52 5.63
CA ALA A 237 18.64 12.43 4.58
C ALA A 237 19.34 13.79 4.74
N THR A 238 19.88 14.31 3.61
CA THR A 238 20.54 15.62 3.54
C THR A 238 19.57 16.75 3.23
N ASP A 239 18.52 16.46 2.49
CA ASP A 239 17.53 17.44 2.06
C ASP A 239 16.10 16.90 2.21
N LEU A 240 15.18 17.76 2.66
CA LEU A 240 13.75 17.56 2.57
C LEU A 240 13.20 18.52 1.52
N ILE A 241 12.75 17.97 0.39
CA ILE A 241 12.17 18.74 -0.72
C ILE A 241 10.65 18.79 -0.58
N VAL A 242 10.12 19.97 -0.25
CA VAL A 242 8.68 20.19 -0.10
C VAL A 242 8.09 20.61 -1.46
N ALA A 243 7.78 19.62 -2.30
CA ALA A 243 7.22 19.82 -3.62
C ALA A 243 6.30 18.65 -4.02
N ASP A 244 5.38 18.91 -4.97
CA ASP A 244 4.63 17.86 -5.63
C ASP A 244 5.60 16.93 -6.38
N PRO A 245 5.58 15.61 -6.14
CA PRO A 245 6.57 14.69 -6.73
C PRO A 245 6.55 14.65 -8.25
N SER A 246 5.36 14.73 -8.88
CA SER A 246 5.25 14.69 -10.35
C SER A 246 5.78 15.98 -10.99
N ARG A 247 5.46 17.14 -10.39
CA ARG A 247 5.97 18.43 -10.86
C ARG A 247 7.47 18.54 -10.68
N LEU A 248 7.98 18.04 -9.54
CA LEU A 248 9.43 17.99 -9.31
C LEU A 248 10.11 17.10 -10.34
N ALA A 249 9.64 15.87 -10.52
CA ALA A 249 10.22 14.91 -11.45
C ALA A 249 10.21 15.44 -12.89
N SER A 250 9.07 15.98 -13.37
CA SER A 250 8.97 16.58 -14.69
C SER A 250 9.88 17.82 -14.83
N GLY A 251 9.88 18.70 -13.83
CA GLY A 251 10.71 19.92 -13.87
C GLY A 251 12.22 19.63 -13.84
N LEU A 252 12.66 18.54 -13.21
CA LEU A 252 14.04 18.06 -13.26
C LEU A 252 14.34 17.43 -14.63
N ALA A 253 13.41 16.60 -15.15
CA ALA A 253 13.56 15.98 -16.46
C ALA A 253 13.72 17.02 -17.59
N ASP A 254 12.98 18.13 -17.53
CA ASP A 254 13.09 19.22 -18.51
C ASP A 254 14.48 19.93 -18.54
N ARG A 255 15.33 19.69 -17.54
CA ARG A 255 16.62 20.33 -17.35
C ARG A 255 17.83 19.41 -17.52
N LEU A 256 17.58 18.13 -17.66
CA LEU A 256 18.60 17.10 -17.73
C LEU A 256 18.52 16.36 -19.06
N ASP A 257 19.67 15.92 -19.57
CA ASP A 257 19.76 15.08 -20.79
C ASP A 257 21.03 14.24 -20.68
N ARG A 258 20.99 13.27 -19.77
CA ARG A 258 22.12 12.41 -19.45
C ARG A 258 21.95 11.02 -20.07
N ALA A 259 23.04 10.47 -20.57
CA ALA A 259 23.08 9.06 -20.95
C ALA A 259 23.28 8.16 -19.71
N PRO A 260 22.77 6.91 -19.75
CA PRO A 260 23.14 5.91 -18.76
C PRO A 260 24.67 5.74 -18.64
N THR A 261 25.14 5.54 -17.43
CA THR A 261 26.58 5.35 -17.11
C THR A 261 26.89 3.89 -16.82
N ALA A 262 28.16 3.57 -16.60
CA ALA A 262 28.61 2.25 -16.12
C ALA A 262 27.93 1.87 -14.78
N TRP A 263 27.50 2.86 -13.99
CA TRP A 263 26.70 2.65 -12.78
C TRP A 263 25.33 2.03 -13.11
N THR A 264 24.62 2.59 -14.08
CA THR A 264 23.32 2.06 -14.54
C THR A 264 23.49 0.68 -15.18
N GLU A 265 24.55 0.47 -15.96
CA GLU A 265 24.86 -0.81 -16.56
C GLU A 265 25.14 -1.90 -15.51
N ARG A 266 25.76 -1.52 -14.38
CA ARG A 266 25.98 -2.44 -13.24
C ARG A 266 24.64 -2.93 -12.66
N PHE A 267 23.67 -2.03 -12.43
CA PHE A 267 22.34 -2.40 -11.94
C PHE A 267 21.59 -3.27 -12.94
N THR A 268 21.57 -2.90 -14.21
CA THR A 268 20.84 -3.69 -15.22
C THR A 268 21.46 -5.08 -15.43
N THR A 269 22.79 -5.20 -15.30
CA THR A 269 23.47 -6.50 -15.36
C THR A 269 23.13 -7.37 -14.15
N ALA A 270 23.17 -6.79 -12.94
CA ALA A 270 22.82 -7.49 -11.70
C ALA A 270 21.34 -7.92 -11.72
N GLU A 271 20.42 -7.05 -12.20
CA GLU A 271 19.01 -7.38 -12.41
C GLU A 271 18.83 -8.58 -13.34
N ALA A 272 19.49 -8.58 -14.51
CA ALA A 272 19.37 -9.67 -15.46
C ALA A 272 19.87 -11.00 -14.85
N SER A 273 21.07 -11.01 -14.26
CA SER A 273 21.66 -12.18 -13.61
C SER A 273 20.77 -12.71 -12.46
N TYR A 274 20.23 -11.79 -11.65
CA TYR A 274 19.34 -12.13 -10.55
C TYR A 274 18.06 -12.81 -11.03
N TRP A 275 17.38 -12.24 -12.04
CA TRP A 275 16.14 -12.81 -12.54
C TRP A 275 16.33 -14.15 -13.27
N ASP A 276 17.47 -14.40 -13.91
CA ASP A 276 17.82 -15.71 -14.47
C ASP A 276 17.97 -16.75 -13.33
N LEU A 277 18.68 -16.39 -12.24
CA LEU A 277 18.84 -17.24 -11.07
C LEU A 277 17.50 -17.53 -10.37
N VAL A 278 16.65 -16.53 -10.24
CA VAL A 278 15.30 -16.67 -9.65
C VAL A 278 14.43 -17.58 -10.50
N ALA A 279 14.52 -17.51 -11.84
CA ALA A 279 13.78 -18.39 -12.73
C ALA A 279 14.19 -19.86 -12.52
N ASP A 280 15.50 -20.13 -12.45
CA ASP A 280 16.02 -21.47 -12.16
C ASP A 280 15.56 -21.97 -10.78
N ALA A 281 15.59 -21.11 -9.75
CA ALA A 281 15.15 -21.47 -8.40
C ALA A 281 13.65 -21.83 -8.34
N HIS A 282 12.81 -21.13 -9.10
CA HIS A 282 11.37 -21.44 -9.19
C HIS A 282 11.07 -22.73 -9.95
N ASP A 283 11.93 -23.11 -10.89
CA ASP A 283 11.81 -24.38 -11.60
C ASP A 283 12.29 -25.57 -10.76
N GLU A 284 13.26 -25.33 -9.86
CA GLU A 284 13.79 -26.36 -8.95
C GLU A 284 12.85 -26.71 -7.79
N GLN A 285 12.20 -25.69 -7.20
CA GLN A 285 11.37 -25.89 -6.01
C GLN A 285 10.15 -24.94 -5.97
N PHE A 286 8.97 -25.52 -5.74
CA PHE A 286 7.79 -24.73 -5.36
C PHE A 286 7.88 -24.37 -3.87
N PHE A 287 7.95 -23.08 -3.56
CA PHE A 287 8.04 -22.51 -2.23
C PHE A 287 7.25 -21.19 -2.16
N GLU A 288 7.14 -20.58 -1.00
CA GLU A 288 6.32 -19.36 -0.79
C GLU A 288 6.72 -18.20 -1.72
N GLY A 289 8.02 -18.02 -1.99
CA GLY A 289 8.52 -17.01 -2.95
C GLY A 289 8.01 -17.24 -4.38
N THR A 290 7.87 -18.53 -4.78
CA THR A 290 7.29 -18.89 -6.08
C THR A 290 5.82 -18.49 -6.16
N VAL A 291 5.07 -18.57 -5.05
CA VAL A 291 3.67 -18.13 -5.00
C VAL A 291 3.57 -16.63 -5.30
N ALA A 292 4.38 -15.81 -4.62
CA ALA A 292 4.38 -14.36 -4.84
C ALA A 292 4.78 -13.98 -6.27
N ALA A 293 5.79 -14.66 -6.84
CA ALA A 293 6.21 -14.48 -8.23
C ALA A 293 5.09 -14.86 -9.21
N THR A 294 4.41 -16.00 -8.97
CA THR A 294 3.30 -16.47 -9.83
C THR A 294 2.13 -15.52 -9.77
N VAL A 295 1.74 -15.02 -8.58
CA VAL A 295 0.69 -14.00 -8.44
C VAL A 295 1.03 -12.74 -9.26
N ALA A 296 2.28 -12.24 -9.16
CA ALA A 296 2.69 -11.07 -9.94
C ALA A 296 2.73 -11.33 -11.45
N THR A 297 2.96 -12.57 -11.89
CA THR A 297 3.08 -12.92 -13.31
C THR A 297 1.74 -13.28 -13.94
N ALA A 298 0.89 -14.07 -13.24
CA ALA A 298 -0.39 -14.55 -13.72
C ALA A 298 -1.53 -13.53 -13.57
N ALA A 299 -1.35 -12.51 -12.74
CA ALA A 299 -2.34 -11.44 -12.62
C ALA A 299 -2.60 -10.79 -13.99
N PRO A 300 -3.87 -10.58 -14.39
CA PRO A 300 -4.21 -9.96 -15.66
C PRO A 300 -3.74 -8.50 -15.77
N ASP A 301 -3.84 -7.96 -16.98
CA ASP A 301 -3.53 -6.56 -17.29
C ASP A 301 -4.80 -5.86 -17.77
N PRO A 302 -5.41 -4.94 -16.98
CA PRO A 302 -5.03 -4.51 -15.63
C PRO A 302 -5.46 -5.47 -14.51
N ALA A 303 -4.89 -5.29 -13.28
CA ALA A 303 -5.37 -5.95 -12.07
C ALA A 303 -5.05 -5.15 -10.80
N THR A 304 -5.82 -5.40 -9.74
CA THR A 304 -5.54 -4.94 -8.38
C THR A 304 -5.02 -6.10 -7.54
N LEU A 305 -3.84 -5.93 -6.95
CA LEU A 305 -3.22 -6.89 -6.04
C LEU A 305 -3.25 -6.34 -4.62
N MET A 306 -3.89 -7.04 -3.68
CA MET A 306 -3.76 -6.74 -2.25
C MET A 306 -2.78 -7.72 -1.62
N ILE A 307 -1.69 -7.20 -1.08
CA ILE A 307 -0.59 -8.01 -0.54
C ILE A 307 -0.54 -7.86 0.98
N SER A 308 -0.61 -8.99 1.67
CA SER A 308 -0.52 -9.04 3.13
C SER A 308 0.88 -8.63 3.61
N ASN A 309 0.93 -8.09 4.81
CA ASN A 309 2.17 -7.88 5.55
C ASN A 309 2.86 -9.21 5.88
N SER A 310 3.96 -9.17 6.63
CA SER A 310 4.80 -10.32 6.95
C SER A 310 5.58 -10.83 5.74
N MET A 311 5.56 -12.15 5.45
CA MET A 311 6.30 -12.73 4.33
C MET A 311 5.74 -12.38 2.95
N PRO A 312 4.41 -12.35 2.69
CA PRO A 312 3.89 -12.10 1.35
C PRO A 312 4.45 -10.83 0.68
N VAL A 313 4.53 -9.71 1.39
CA VAL A 313 5.08 -8.47 0.81
C VAL A 313 6.60 -8.54 0.60
N ARG A 314 7.32 -9.30 1.42
CA ARG A 314 8.75 -9.52 1.27
C ARG A 314 9.07 -10.47 0.13
N ASP A 315 8.26 -11.50 -0.02
CA ASP A 315 8.38 -12.42 -1.14
C ASP A 315 8.04 -11.72 -2.47
N LEU A 316 7.04 -10.83 -2.48
CA LEU A 316 6.78 -10.01 -3.66
C LEU A 316 7.92 -9.02 -3.93
N ASP A 317 8.54 -8.45 -2.90
CA ASP A 317 9.70 -7.56 -3.06
C ASP A 317 10.89 -8.29 -3.68
N ARG A 318 11.20 -9.51 -3.21
CA ARG A 318 12.31 -10.32 -3.71
C ARG A 318 12.01 -10.99 -5.06
N PHE A 319 10.83 -11.57 -5.24
CA PHE A 319 10.53 -12.47 -6.35
C PHE A 319 9.53 -11.91 -7.39
N GLY A 320 8.96 -10.72 -7.14
CA GLY A 320 8.04 -10.04 -8.06
C GLY A 320 8.81 -9.23 -9.12
N ARG A 321 9.14 -9.85 -10.26
CA ARG A 321 9.87 -9.21 -11.36
C ARG A 321 9.12 -8.01 -11.93
N PRO A 322 9.76 -6.86 -12.18
CA PRO A 322 9.16 -5.74 -12.88
C PRO A 322 8.63 -6.16 -14.26
N ARG A 323 7.41 -5.70 -14.61
CA ARG A 323 6.81 -5.98 -15.92
C ARG A 323 5.87 -4.85 -16.37
N SER A 324 5.55 -4.81 -17.67
CA SER A 324 4.74 -3.73 -18.26
C SER A 324 3.24 -3.79 -17.94
N ALA A 325 2.73 -4.84 -17.30
CA ALA A 325 1.32 -4.93 -16.91
C ALA A 325 0.91 -3.82 -15.91
N ALA A 326 -0.27 -3.28 -16.10
CA ALA A 326 -0.83 -2.21 -15.28
C ALA A 326 -1.37 -2.76 -13.95
N LEU A 327 -0.48 -3.19 -13.05
CA LEU A 327 -0.86 -3.68 -11.74
C LEU A 327 -0.93 -2.54 -10.72
N SER A 328 -2.05 -2.48 -9.98
CA SER A 328 -2.24 -1.65 -8.79
C SER A 328 -1.95 -2.49 -7.56
N VAL A 329 -0.76 -2.35 -6.97
CA VAL A 329 -0.34 -3.16 -5.82
C VAL A 329 -0.57 -2.39 -4.52
N LEU A 330 -1.39 -2.94 -3.64
CA LEU A 330 -1.82 -2.36 -2.38
C LEU A 330 -1.30 -3.17 -1.19
N GLY A 331 -1.07 -2.50 -0.07
CA GLY A 331 -0.68 -3.14 1.18
C GLY A 331 -0.81 -2.19 2.38
N ASN A 332 -1.12 -2.73 3.54
CA ASN A 332 -1.30 -1.97 4.78
C ASN A 332 0.06 -1.63 5.40
N ARG A 333 0.74 -0.56 4.95
CA ARG A 333 2.13 -0.24 5.35
C ARG A 333 2.27 0.85 6.40
N GLY A 334 1.24 1.52 6.80
CA GLY A 334 1.27 2.47 7.92
C GLY A 334 1.22 1.73 9.26
N ALA A 335 0.05 1.19 9.60
CA ALA A 335 -0.12 0.18 10.62
C ALA A 335 0.04 -1.19 9.96
N SER A 336 1.18 -1.85 10.17
CA SER A 336 1.57 -3.07 9.43
C SER A 336 1.11 -4.36 10.13
N GLY A 337 -0.04 -4.34 10.81
CA GLY A 337 -0.67 -5.53 11.38
C GLY A 337 -1.14 -6.52 10.31
N ILE A 338 -1.48 -7.72 10.73
CA ILE A 338 -2.04 -8.77 9.86
C ILE A 338 -3.58 -8.85 9.96
N ASP A 339 -4.16 -8.06 10.84
CA ASP A 339 -5.60 -7.85 10.99
C ASP A 339 -6.17 -7.00 9.84
N GLY A 340 -7.40 -7.27 9.43
CA GLY A 340 -8.12 -6.50 8.42
C GLY A 340 -7.61 -6.63 6.98
N ILE A 341 -6.78 -7.63 6.67
CA ILE A 341 -6.18 -7.81 5.33
C ILE A 341 -7.24 -8.25 4.31
N THR A 342 -8.04 -9.26 4.65
CA THR A 342 -9.12 -9.77 3.80
C THR A 342 -10.15 -8.67 3.55
N SER A 343 -10.61 -8.01 4.61
CA SER A 343 -11.57 -6.90 4.52
C SER A 343 -11.04 -5.72 3.69
N THR A 344 -9.75 -5.39 3.80
CA THR A 344 -9.12 -4.33 2.99
C THR A 344 -9.07 -4.75 1.52
N GLY A 345 -8.69 -6.00 1.22
CA GLY A 345 -8.67 -6.52 -0.14
C GLY A 345 -10.05 -6.47 -0.79
N LEU A 346 -11.07 -7.01 -0.13
CA LEU A 346 -12.46 -6.98 -0.61
C LEU A 346 -12.97 -5.54 -0.77
N GLY A 347 -12.60 -4.64 0.15
CA GLY A 347 -12.93 -3.22 0.05
C GLY A 347 -12.25 -2.55 -1.16
N ALA A 348 -11.02 -2.91 -1.49
CA ALA A 348 -10.35 -2.44 -2.70
C ALA A 348 -11.06 -2.97 -3.97
N GLY A 349 -11.40 -4.26 -4.02
CA GLY A 349 -12.14 -4.87 -5.13
C GLY A 349 -13.50 -4.22 -5.37
N SER A 350 -14.22 -3.84 -4.31
CA SER A 350 -15.51 -3.14 -4.44
C SER A 350 -15.39 -1.71 -5.02
N ALA A 351 -14.19 -1.17 -5.14
CA ALA A 351 -13.92 0.19 -5.60
C ALA A 351 -13.32 0.26 -7.02
N THR A 352 -13.14 -0.87 -7.69
CA THR A 352 -12.59 -0.96 -9.05
C THR A 352 -13.30 -2.06 -9.84
N ASP A 353 -13.29 -1.92 -11.16
CA ASP A 353 -13.73 -2.98 -12.09
C ASP A 353 -12.57 -3.93 -12.47
N ASP A 354 -11.35 -3.62 -12.04
CA ASP A 354 -10.18 -4.46 -12.32
C ASP A 354 -10.24 -5.76 -11.48
N PRO A 355 -9.85 -6.92 -12.04
CA PRO A 355 -9.75 -8.16 -11.29
C PRO A 355 -8.94 -8.02 -10.00
N LEU A 356 -9.47 -8.55 -8.89
CA LEU A 356 -8.82 -8.51 -7.58
C LEU A 356 -8.11 -9.83 -7.29
N VAL A 357 -6.81 -9.76 -6.96
CA VAL A 357 -6.05 -10.89 -6.39
C VAL A 357 -5.51 -10.49 -5.02
N VAL A 358 -5.82 -11.30 -4.01
CA VAL A 358 -5.34 -11.09 -2.62
C VAL A 358 -4.30 -12.16 -2.30
N LEU A 359 -3.07 -11.77 -2.00
CA LEU A 359 -2.03 -12.67 -1.50
C LEU A 359 -1.91 -12.52 0.01
N THR A 360 -2.22 -13.57 0.75
CA THR A 360 -2.26 -13.53 2.21
C THR A 360 -1.63 -14.76 2.86
N GLY A 361 -1.11 -14.60 4.08
CA GLY A 361 -0.67 -15.73 4.91
C GLY A 361 -1.81 -16.26 5.78
N ASP A 362 -1.63 -17.46 6.32
CA ASP A 362 -2.58 -18.18 7.15
C ASP A 362 -3.03 -17.42 8.41
N LEU A 363 -2.09 -16.85 9.17
CA LEU A 363 -2.43 -16.06 10.35
C LEU A 363 -3.20 -14.78 10.00
N ALA A 364 -2.86 -14.10 8.91
CA ALA A 364 -3.59 -12.92 8.44
C ALA A 364 -5.00 -13.30 7.98
N TYR A 365 -5.13 -14.40 7.25
CA TYR A 365 -6.42 -14.95 6.84
C TYR A 365 -7.27 -15.33 8.07
N TYR A 366 -6.71 -16.06 9.04
CA TYR A 366 -7.39 -16.43 10.28
C TYR A 366 -7.89 -15.20 11.06
N HIS A 367 -7.06 -14.17 11.17
CA HIS A 367 -7.42 -12.94 11.89
C HIS A 367 -8.62 -12.21 11.27
N ASP A 368 -8.81 -12.29 9.97
CA ASP A 368 -9.82 -11.50 9.25
C ASP A 368 -10.71 -12.34 8.31
N MET A 369 -10.79 -13.66 8.52
CA MET A 369 -11.68 -14.52 7.74
C MET A 369 -13.16 -14.15 7.88
N ASN A 370 -13.56 -13.48 8.97
CA ASN A 370 -14.90 -12.96 9.13
C ASN A 370 -15.24 -11.85 8.12
N GLY A 371 -14.25 -11.20 7.55
CA GLY A 371 -14.39 -10.25 6.44
C GLY A 371 -15.00 -10.88 5.19
N LEU A 372 -14.86 -12.20 5.01
CA LEU A 372 -15.45 -12.96 3.91
C LEU A 372 -16.98 -12.86 3.84
N LEU A 373 -17.64 -12.52 4.96
CA LEU A 373 -19.07 -12.21 4.95
C LEU A 373 -19.42 -11.04 3.98
N ALA A 374 -18.46 -10.18 3.68
CA ALA A 374 -18.65 -9.08 2.73
C ALA A 374 -18.78 -9.56 1.27
N VAL A 375 -18.20 -10.71 0.90
CA VAL A 375 -18.25 -11.24 -0.47
C VAL A 375 -19.70 -11.30 -0.97
N GLY A 376 -20.57 -12.04 -0.29
CA GLY A 376 -21.97 -12.17 -0.68
C GLY A 376 -22.84 -10.92 -0.44
N ARG A 377 -22.37 -9.96 0.39
CA ARG A 377 -23.11 -8.71 0.66
C ARG A 377 -22.76 -7.57 -0.30
N CYS A 378 -21.53 -7.57 -0.81
CA CYS A 378 -21.01 -6.49 -1.67
C CYS A 378 -20.77 -6.94 -3.10
N ASP A 379 -21.08 -8.20 -3.43
CA ASP A 379 -20.94 -8.78 -4.77
C ASP A 379 -19.51 -8.60 -5.32
N VAL A 380 -18.51 -9.02 -4.53
CA VAL A 380 -17.10 -8.87 -4.87
C VAL A 380 -16.55 -10.16 -5.45
N ASP A 381 -16.06 -10.08 -6.68
CA ASP A 381 -15.27 -11.15 -7.29
C ASP A 381 -13.80 -11.01 -6.88
N ALA A 382 -13.21 -12.08 -6.34
CA ALA A 382 -11.81 -12.05 -5.91
C ALA A 382 -11.14 -13.42 -6.02
N THR A 383 -9.85 -13.43 -6.31
CA THR A 383 -8.95 -14.59 -6.16
C THR A 383 -8.15 -14.41 -4.89
N ILE A 384 -8.36 -15.24 -3.87
CA ILE A 384 -7.60 -15.21 -2.61
C ILE A 384 -6.56 -16.32 -2.65
N VAL A 385 -5.29 -15.96 -2.81
CA VAL A 385 -4.16 -16.91 -2.75
C VAL A 385 -3.68 -16.95 -1.31
N LEU A 386 -3.95 -18.08 -0.63
CA LEU A 386 -3.65 -18.34 0.76
C LEU A 386 -2.35 -19.15 0.88
N VAL A 387 -1.31 -18.53 1.41
CA VAL A 387 -0.06 -19.20 1.77
C VAL A 387 -0.21 -19.72 3.21
N ASN A 388 -0.37 -21.03 3.35
CA ASN A 388 -0.49 -21.69 4.64
C ASN A 388 0.83 -22.42 4.98
N ASN A 389 1.58 -21.85 5.92
CA ASN A 389 2.82 -22.41 6.42
C ASN A 389 2.78 -22.78 7.92
N ASP A 390 1.54 -22.90 8.45
CA ASP A 390 1.24 -23.29 9.82
C ASP A 390 1.81 -22.35 10.88
N GLY A 391 1.84 -21.01 10.58
CA GLY A 391 2.20 -20.03 11.60
C GLY A 391 3.02 -18.82 11.14
N GLY A 392 3.81 -18.29 12.07
CA GLY A 392 4.56 -17.04 11.89
C GLY A 392 5.88 -17.19 11.12
N GLY A 393 5.84 -17.52 9.83
CA GLY A 393 7.04 -17.75 9.01
C GLY A 393 8.07 -16.59 9.00
N ILE A 394 7.62 -15.34 9.21
CA ILE A 394 8.53 -14.18 9.27
C ILE A 394 9.54 -14.27 10.42
N PHE A 395 9.24 -14.99 11.49
CA PHE A 395 10.11 -15.04 12.66
C PHE A 395 11.38 -15.83 12.42
N HIS A 396 11.46 -16.65 11.35
CA HIS A 396 12.70 -17.25 10.87
C HIS A 396 13.72 -16.21 10.37
N GLU A 397 13.26 -15.01 9.96
CA GLU A 397 14.15 -13.90 9.55
C GLU A 397 14.72 -13.11 10.75
N LEU A 398 14.42 -13.52 11.99
CA LEU A 398 14.78 -12.77 13.20
C LEU A 398 15.70 -13.59 14.12
N PRO A 399 16.57 -12.93 14.92
CA PRO A 399 17.48 -13.61 15.85
C PRO A 399 16.79 -14.51 16.87
N ILE A 400 15.48 -14.35 17.10
CA ILE A 400 14.70 -15.17 18.03
C ILE A 400 14.65 -16.65 17.59
N GLU A 401 14.85 -16.95 16.31
CA GLU A 401 14.92 -18.32 15.78
C GLU A 401 15.92 -19.19 16.56
N SER A 402 16.98 -18.61 17.09
CA SER A 402 18.01 -19.33 17.85
C SER A 402 17.61 -19.68 19.29
N PHE A 403 16.39 -19.33 19.74
CA PHE A 403 15.96 -19.44 21.14
C PHE A 403 14.76 -20.37 21.32
N GLU A 404 15.01 -21.69 21.37
CA GLU A 404 13.96 -22.66 21.70
C GLU A 404 13.77 -22.85 23.23
N PRO A 405 12.57 -23.14 23.74
CA PRO A 405 11.29 -23.33 23.05
C PRO A 405 10.51 -22.05 22.75
N PRO A 406 10.93 -20.84 23.22
CA PRO A 406 10.14 -19.62 22.99
C PRO A 406 9.88 -19.33 21.52
N PHE A 407 10.81 -19.66 20.61
CA PHE A 407 10.64 -19.45 19.18
C PHE A 407 9.40 -20.19 18.64
N THR A 408 9.33 -21.49 18.86
CA THR A 408 8.18 -22.29 18.40
C THR A 408 6.90 -21.89 19.12
N ASP A 409 6.92 -21.79 20.48
CA ASP A 409 5.72 -21.65 21.30
C ASP A 409 5.09 -20.24 21.24
N GLN A 410 5.88 -19.18 21.04
CA GLN A 410 5.43 -17.80 21.19
C GLN A 410 5.54 -16.95 19.91
N PHE A 411 6.32 -17.40 18.93
CA PHE A 411 6.54 -16.67 17.68
C PHE A 411 6.00 -17.42 16.46
N VAL A 412 6.48 -18.62 16.17
CA VAL A 412 5.92 -19.42 15.07
C VAL A 412 4.47 -19.79 15.36
N THR A 413 4.18 -20.21 16.60
CA THR A 413 2.80 -20.52 17.05
C THR A 413 2.05 -21.44 16.08
N PRO A 414 2.54 -22.68 15.82
CA PRO A 414 1.87 -23.60 14.90
C PRO A 414 0.43 -23.82 15.33
N HIS A 415 -0.52 -23.66 14.41
CA HIS A 415 -1.95 -23.67 14.75
C HIS A 415 -2.66 -24.96 14.33
N GLY A 416 -2.14 -25.72 13.36
CA GLY A 416 -2.73 -26.97 12.88
C GLY A 416 -4.14 -26.81 12.30
N LEU A 417 -4.53 -25.61 11.84
CA LEU A 417 -5.87 -25.34 11.34
C LEU A 417 -6.04 -25.81 9.90
N ASP A 418 -7.24 -26.31 9.62
CA ASP A 418 -7.72 -26.54 8.27
C ASP A 418 -8.68 -25.42 7.87
N PHE A 419 -8.39 -24.72 6.79
CA PHE A 419 -9.19 -23.59 6.32
C PHE A 419 -10.21 -23.96 5.24
N GLU A 420 -10.20 -25.18 4.69
CA GLU A 420 -11.17 -25.63 3.69
C GLU A 420 -12.64 -25.43 4.15
N PRO A 421 -13.01 -25.66 5.43
CA PRO A 421 -14.38 -25.38 5.90
C PRO A 421 -14.85 -23.94 5.73
N THR A 422 -13.96 -22.96 5.55
CA THR A 422 -14.35 -21.56 5.29
C THR A 422 -15.02 -21.41 3.92
N GLY A 423 -14.64 -22.22 2.93
CA GLY A 423 -15.33 -22.28 1.64
C GLY A 423 -16.81 -22.57 1.82
N ALA A 424 -17.15 -23.67 2.52
CA ALA A 424 -18.54 -24.02 2.79
C ALA A 424 -19.26 -23.02 3.72
N LEU A 425 -18.54 -22.38 4.67
CA LEU A 425 -19.13 -21.41 5.61
C LEU A 425 -19.59 -20.12 4.91
N TYR A 426 -18.85 -19.67 3.91
CA TYR A 426 -19.10 -18.41 3.20
C TYR A 426 -19.61 -18.59 1.77
N ASP A 427 -19.88 -19.84 1.35
CA ASP A 427 -20.32 -20.19 -0.03
C ASP A 427 -19.29 -19.76 -1.09
N LEU A 428 -18.03 -20.15 -0.87
CA LEU A 428 -16.89 -19.86 -1.73
C LEU A 428 -16.29 -21.15 -2.28
N ASP A 429 -15.77 -21.09 -3.50
CA ASP A 429 -14.95 -22.18 -4.04
C ASP A 429 -13.59 -22.22 -3.33
N TYR A 430 -13.14 -23.44 -2.99
CA TYR A 430 -11.87 -23.65 -2.28
C TYR A 430 -11.06 -24.74 -2.98
N GLU A 431 -9.80 -24.45 -3.32
CA GLU A 431 -8.91 -25.36 -4.01
C GLU A 431 -7.54 -25.44 -3.33
N HIS A 432 -7.02 -26.67 -3.20
CA HIS A 432 -5.63 -26.91 -2.78
C HIS A 432 -4.72 -26.95 -3.99
N VAL A 433 -3.69 -26.12 -4.00
CA VAL A 433 -2.74 -25.99 -5.10
C VAL A 433 -1.36 -26.48 -4.68
N ALA A 434 -0.81 -27.46 -5.39
CA ALA A 434 0.39 -28.18 -4.98
C ALA A 434 1.67 -27.80 -5.73
N ASP A 435 1.56 -27.08 -6.85
CA ASP A 435 2.72 -26.70 -7.68
C ASP A 435 2.47 -25.38 -8.43
N ARG A 436 3.55 -24.85 -9.04
CA ARG A 436 3.54 -23.58 -9.76
C ARG A 436 2.58 -23.56 -10.94
N GLN A 437 2.57 -24.60 -11.76
CA GLN A 437 1.75 -24.66 -12.97
C GLN A 437 0.26 -24.72 -12.63
N ALA A 438 -0.07 -25.51 -11.58
CA ALA A 438 -1.43 -25.58 -11.06
C ALA A 438 -1.88 -24.21 -10.51
N LEU A 439 -1.00 -23.49 -9.80
CA LEU A 439 -1.30 -22.15 -9.28
C LEU A 439 -1.56 -21.14 -10.39
N GLU A 440 -0.73 -21.11 -11.43
CA GLU A 440 -0.89 -20.24 -12.58
C GLU A 440 -2.26 -20.49 -13.26
N THR A 441 -2.57 -21.75 -13.53
CA THR A 441 -3.85 -22.14 -14.13
C THR A 441 -5.05 -21.80 -13.24
N ALA A 442 -4.92 -22.02 -11.92
CA ALA A 442 -5.98 -21.71 -10.96
C ALA A 442 -6.24 -20.20 -10.85
N ILE A 443 -5.19 -19.36 -10.83
CA ILE A 443 -5.33 -17.89 -10.85
C ILE A 443 -6.03 -17.45 -12.14
N GLU A 444 -5.58 -17.90 -13.32
CA GLU A 444 -6.19 -17.56 -14.61
C GLU A 444 -7.67 -17.97 -14.68
N SER A 445 -8.01 -19.15 -14.15
CA SER A 445 -9.39 -19.64 -14.09
C SER A 445 -10.23 -18.84 -13.12
N SER A 446 -9.70 -18.51 -11.95
CA SER A 446 -10.39 -17.78 -10.89
C SER A 446 -10.69 -16.34 -11.31
N VAL A 447 -9.74 -15.61 -11.89
CA VAL A 447 -9.97 -14.22 -12.36
C VAL A 447 -10.95 -14.13 -13.53
N ALA A 448 -11.19 -15.23 -14.24
CA ALA A 448 -12.18 -15.31 -15.32
C ALA A 448 -13.56 -15.77 -14.83
N ALA A 449 -13.66 -16.29 -13.61
CA ALA A 449 -14.90 -16.75 -13.00
C ALA A 449 -15.61 -15.60 -12.26
N THR A 450 -16.88 -15.80 -11.94
CA THR A 450 -17.64 -14.95 -11.02
C THR A 450 -17.54 -15.49 -9.60
N GLY A 451 -17.67 -14.60 -8.61
CA GLY A 451 -17.57 -14.93 -7.20
C GLY A 451 -16.12 -14.92 -6.68
N THR A 452 -15.95 -15.35 -5.45
CA THR A 452 -14.63 -15.38 -4.80
C THR A 452 -14.15 -16.82 -4.65
N GLN A 453 -12.90 -17.07 -5.06
CA GLN A 453 -12.23 -18.35 -4.95
C GLN A 453 -11.04 -18.26 -4.01
N ILE A 454 -10.81 -19.32 -3.22
CA ILE A 454 -9.67 -19.45 -2.33
C ILE A 454 -8.73 -20.53 -2.88
N LEU A 455 -7.48 -20.15 -3.15
CA LEU A 455 -6.42 -21.01 -3.66
C LEU A 455 -5.38 -21.21 -2.56
N GLU A 456 -5.41 -22.33 -1.86
CA GLU A 456 -4.50 -22.61 -0.76
C GLU A 456 -3.23 -23.33 -1.23
N CYS A 457 -2.07 -22.75 -0.92
CA CYS A 457 -0.75 -23.35 -1.08
C CYS A 457 -0.18 -23.67 0.31
N ARG A 458 0.09 -24.96 0.60
CA ARG A 458 0.61 -25.42 1.89
C ARG A 458 2.12 -25.63 1.85
N PHE A 459 2.81 -25.09 2.84
CA PHE A 459 4.26 -25.18 2.97
C PHE A 459 4.70 -25.53 4.38
N ASP A 460 5.95 -25.97 4.48
CA ASP A 460 6.72 -26.00 5.72
C ASP A 460 7.53 -24.70 5.79
N SER A 461 7.28 -23.88 6.84
CA SER A 461 7.89 -22.55 6.95
C SER A 461 9.42 -22.59 7.07
N GLU A 462 9.98 -23.55 7.84
CA GLU A 462 11.42 -23.71 8.00
C GLU A 462 12.08 -24.10 6.67
N ARG A 463 11.47 -25.03 5.94
CA ARG A 463 11.98 -25.46 4.63
C ARG A 463 11.95 -24.32 3.62
N SER A 464 10.88 -23.53 3.57
CA SER A 464 10.78 -22.35 2.70
C SER A 464 11.84 -21.31 3.04
N HIS A 465 12.06 -21.05 4.32
CA HIS A 465 13.08 -20.10 4.78
C HIS A 465 14.49 -20.56 4.38
N ARG A 466 14.85 -21.81 4.66
CA ARG A 466 16.17 -22.37 4.27
C ARG A 466 16.40 -22.35 2.77
N TYR A 467 15.33 -22.52 1.98
CA TYR A 467 15.46 -22.42 0.52
C TYR A 467 15.68 -20.97 0.06
N ARG A 468 15.04 -19.98 0.69
CA ARG A 468 15.34 -18.55 0.44
C ARG A 468 16.80 -18.23 0.73
N ASP A 469 17.35 -18.75 1.85
CA ASP A 469 18.75 -18.57 2.20
C ASP A 469 19.69 -19.21 1.16
N ALA A 470 19.36 -20.41 0.67
CA ALA A 470 20.11 -21.06 -0.38
C ALA A 470 20.09 -20.28 -1.71
N VAL A 471 18.95 -19.68 -2.06
CA VAL A 471 18.86 -18.78 -3.23
C VAL A 471 19.71 -17.54 -3.01
N GLN A 472 19.67 -16.92 -1.82
CA GLN A 472 20.47 -15.75 -1.49
C GLN A 472 22.00 -16.06 -1.55
N GLU A 473 22.41 -17.24 -1.11
CA GLU A 473 23.82 -17.64 -1.20
C GLU A 473 24.27 -17.82 -2.66
N ARG A 474 23.43 -18.40 -3.52
CA ARG A 474 23.71 -18.46 -4.96
C ARG A 474 23.86 -17.07 -5.58
N VAL A 475 23.07 -16.10 -5.13
CA VAL A 475 23.19 -14.69 -5.58
C VAL A 475 24.55 -14.13 -5.17
N ARG A 476 24.99 -14.37 -3.92
CA ARG A 476 26.31 -13.92 -3.42
C ARG A 476 27.49 -14.56 -4.17
N GLU A 477 27.33 -15.81 -4.63
CA GLU A 477 28.35 -16.50 -5.40
C GLU A 477 28.41 -16.07 -6.87
N SER A 478 27.32 -15.49 -7.39
CA SER A 478 27.16 -15.18 -8.83
C SER A 478 27.48 -13.73 -9.18
N LEU A 479 27.48 -12.82 -8.21
CA LEU A 479 27.68 -11.38 -8.33
C LEU A 479 28.92 -10.92 -7.59
#